data_20332bbc8cdbd352a759e6f6101d8482
#
_entry.id   20332bbc8cdbd352a759e6f6101d8482
#
_cell.length_a   1.000
_cell.length_b   1.000
_cell.length_c   1.000
_cell.angle_alpha   90.00
_cell.angle_beta   90.00
_cell.angle_gamma   90.00
#
_symmetry.space_group_name_H-M   'P 1'
#
loop_
_entity.id
_entity.type
_entity.pdbx_description
1 polymer ?
#
loop_
_entity_poly.entity_id
_entity_poly.type
_entity_poly.pdbx_seq_one_letter_code
_entity_poly.pdbx_strand_id
1 'polypeptide(L)'
;MKRKTYVIFFLLLLLLGGACVSLGRAATQEEYVAAAGNQGLYRLDVAQGRGTIYDRNLSPLVGGKTQYVAAVAPTIEAIGALETVTQGQYREQLALALENGKPFQVTLETPVEDPRVDVFQVPRRYEEEQLAPHIVGYLDSLGRGASGVELAMDDVLAQYGGEISVTYQVDAVGRAIAGMRRQVTNTLQDTEGGVALTLDSSIQQLVQEAAQSLEKGAVVVTKVPTCEILALASVPDFSPLELEEATVGEDSPLINRGFSAYAPGSVWKLVTAAALLEEGMGELTTTCTGTLSVEGLDFHCINSTAHGEVDLQRALEQSCNCYFIHAAQLLGGEKILSLAARLGFGEAQEFGRGLWTASGTLPTRATLSNARALANFSFGQGELTVTPLQLCAMMNTLVSGGTYTSPSLIAGLVDEGKEQTPLTPSNQRKEQVLSVETASTLGQILLSAAQVGTGRPGEPEGVSVGIKTGTAQTGVQEGEEELLHFWYCGFVSGAGGPRYCITVLAESTPDDRGAAARVFRQVAAALGA
;
A
#
# COMPACT_ATOMS: atom_id res chain seq x y z
N MET A 1 -17.36 -62.00 62.25
CA MET A 1 -16.39 -61.52 61.20
C MET A 1 -16.74 -62.02 59.78
N LYS A 2 -17.00 -63.32 59.59
CA LYS A 2 -17.21 -63.87 58.20
C LYS A 2 -18.33 -63.19 57.40
N ARG A 3 -19.46 -62.84 58.03
CA ARG A 3 -20.61 -62.23 57.34
C ARG A 3 -20.33 -60.79 56.83
N LYS A 4 -19.53 -60.01 57.53
CA LYS A 4 -19.09 -58.66 57.04
C LYS A 4 -18.12 -58.74 55.91
N THR A 5 -17.23 -59.72 55.85
CA THR A 5 -16.28 -59.96 54.80
C THR A 5 -17.00 -60.33 53.50
N TYR A 6 -18.04 -61.16 53.52
CA TYR A 6 -18.83 -61.49 52.34
C TYR A 6 -19.62 -60.31 51.80
N VAL A 7 -20.12 -59.43 52.65
CA VAL A 7 -20.83 -58.20 52.22
C VAL A 7 -19.87 -57.23 51.52
N ILE A 8 -18.69 -57.06 52.11
CA ILE A 8 -17.64 -56.20 51.47
C ILE A 8 -17.20 -56.79 50.16
N PHE A 9 -16.99 -58.08 50.04
CA PHE A 9 -16.61 -58.75 48.82
C PHE A 9 -17.69 -58.61 47.71
N PHE A 10 -18.98 -58.75 48.06
CA PHE A 10 -20.10 -58.57 47.16
C PHE A 10 -20.25 -57.14 46.68
N LEU A 11 -20.02 -56.15 47.55
CA LEU A 11 -19.99 -54.71 47.20
C LEU A 11 -18.84 -54.38 46.24
N LEU A 12 -17.66 -54.96 46.44
CA LEU A 12 -16.52 -54.79 45.56
C LEU A 12 -16.79 -55.40 44.17
N LEU A 13 -17.43 -56.59 44.12
CA LEU A 13 -17.83 -57.20 42.85
C LEU A 13 -18.88 -56.38 42.10
N LEU A 14 -19.85 -55.79 42.80
CA LEU A 14 -20.83 -54.88 42.19
C LEU A 14 -20.18 -53.60 41.65
N LEU A 15 -19.23 -53.01 42.38
CA LEU A 15 -18.45 -51.88 41.94
C LEU A 15 -17.59 -52.20 40.70
N LEU A 16 -16.93 -53.34 40.72
CA LEU A 16 -16.13 -53.80 39.59
C LEU A 16 -17.00 -54.08 38.37
N GLY A 17 -18.16 -54.73 38.54
CA GLY A 17 -19.15 -54.96 37.50
C GLY A 17 -19.70 -53.65 36.91
N GLY A 18 -20.03 -52.69 37.80
CA GLY A 18 -20.44 -51.34 37.37
C GLY A 18 -19.35 -50.58 36.59
N ALA A 19 -18.10 -50.70 37.00
CA ALA A 19 -16.97 -50.13 36.32
C ALA A 19 -16.74 -50.77 34.94
N CYS A 20 -16.85 -52.11 34.82
CA CYS A 20 -16.76 -52.82 33.55
C CYS A 20 -17.89 -52.45 32.57
N VAL A 21 -19.13 -52.30 33.09
CA VAL A 21 -20.27 -51.85 32.26
C VAL A 21 -20.08 -50.38 31.82
N SER A 22 -19.59 -49.55 32.71
CA SER A 22 -19.29 -48.13 32.40
C SER A 22 -18.18 -48.00 31.35
N LEU A 23 -17.08 -48.77 31.48
CA LEU A 23 -16.01 -48.86 30.51
C LEU A 23 -16.49 -49.42 29.16
N GLY A 24 -17.32 -50.48 29.19
CA GLY A 24 -17.92 -51.06 27.97
C GLY A 24 -18.82 -50.05 27.25
N ARG A 25 -19.63 -49.29 27.99
CA ARG A 25 -20.43 -48.21 27.38
C ARG A 25 -19.58 -47.09 26.83
N ALA A 26 -18.56 -46.64 27.54
CA ALA A 26 -17.63 -45.64 27.05
C ALA A 26 -16.89 -46.11 25.76
N ALA A 27 -16.48 -47.38 25.73
CA ALA A 27 -15.78 -47.96 24.56
C ALA A 27 -16.68 -48.20 23.34
N THR A 28 -18.01 -48.18 23.48
CA THR A 28 -18.99 -48.40 22.42
C THR A 28 -19.80 -47.17 22.06
N GLN A 29 -19.68 -46.06 22.79
CA GLN A 29 -20.30 -44.78 22.41
C GLN A 29 -19.61 -44.19 21.17
N GLU A 30 -20.37 -43.95 20.11
CA GLU A 30 -19.87 -43.44 18.85
C GLU A 30 -19.03 -42.13 18.99
N GLU A 31 -19.42 -41.28 19.93
CA GLU A 31 -18.66 -40.05 20.24
C GLU A 31 -17.25 -40.31 20.81
N TYR A 32 -17.11 -41.32 21.72
CA TYR A 32 -15.79 -41.65 22.27
C TYR A 32 -14.93 -42.45 21.29
N VAL A 33 -15.55 -43.27 20.44
CA VAL A 33 -14.84 -43.98 19.38
C VAL A 33 -14.36 -43.01 18.31
N ALA A 34 -15.19 -42.03 17.95
CA ALA A 34 -14.83 -40.97 17.01
C ALA A 34 -13.73 -40.05 17.61
N ALA A 35 -13.86 -39.68 18.89
CA ALA A 35 -12.85 -38.87 19.59
C ALA A 35 -11.50 -39.62 19.70
N ALA A 36 -11.51 -40.91 20.03
CA ALA A 36 -10.30 -41.74 20.09
C ALA A 36 -9.69 -41.95 18.68
N GLY A 37 -10.53 -42.12 17.65
CA GLY A 37 -10.09 -42.15 16.24
C GLY A 37 -9.40 -40.86 15.81
N ASN A 38 -9.95 -39.72 16.19
CA ASN A 38 -9.38 -38.40 15.87
C ASN A 38 -8.10 -38.09 16.64
N GLN A 39 -7.91 -38.61 17.85
CA GLN A 39 -6.68 -38.43 18.64
C GLN A 39 -5.45 -39.11 18.01
N GLY A 40 -5.67 -40.11 17.16
CA GLY A 40 -4.62 -40.81 16.42
C GLY A 40 -4.32 -40.20 15.03
N LEU A 41 -4.89 -39.06 14.71
CA LEU A 41 -4.70 -38.38 13.43
C LEU A 41 -4.02 -37.03 13.62
N TYR A 42 -3.05 -36.76 12.75
CA TYR A 42 -2.39 -35.45 12.66
C TYR A 42 -2.63 -34.92 11.25
N ARG A 43 -3.36 -33.82 11.16
CA ARG A 43 -3.57 -33.10 9.90
C ARG A 43 -2.48 -32.08 9.74
N LEU A 44 -1.73 -32.18 8.65
CA LEU A 44 -0.75 -31.21 8.21
C LEU A 44 -1.36 -30.39 7.06
N ASP A 45 -1.59 -29.12 7.30
CA ASP A 45 -2.05 -28.19 6.26
C ASP A 45 -0.84 -27.77 5.43
N VAL A 46 -0.84 -28.11 4.14
CA VAL A 46 0.29 -27.92 3.22
C VAL A 46 0.19 -26.60 2.48
N ALA A 47 -1.01 -26.29 2.00
CA ALA A 47 -1.26 -25.04 1.28
C ALA A 47 -2.73 -24.65 1.43
N GLN A 48 -2.95 -23.34 1.43
CA GLN A 48 -4.26 -22.72 1.34
C GLN A 48 -4.32 -21.88 0.08
N GLY A 49 -5.33 -22.09 -0.74
CA GLY A 49 -5.62 -21.31 -1.93
C GLY A 49 -6.22 -19.96 -1.58
N ARG A 50 -6.04 -19.02 -2.47
CA ARG A 50 -6.59 -17.66 -2.35
C ARG A 50 -6.62 -17.00 -3.71
N GLY A 51 -7.66 -16.23 -4.01
CA GLY A 51 -7.81 -15.48 -5.24
C GLY A 51 -6.60 -14.58 -5.54
N THR A 52 -6.35 -14.36 -6.82
CA THR A 52 -5.23 -13.58 -7.32
C THR A 52 -5.53 -12.08 -7.29
N ILE A 53 -4.53 -11.26 -6.99
CA ILE A 53 -4.59 -9.81 -7.20
C ILE A 53 -3.88 -9.53 -8.52
N TYR A 54 -4.62 -8.93 -9.46
CA TYR A 54 -4.14 -8.63 -10.81
C TYR A 54 -3.88 -7.13 -10.97
N ASP A 55 -3.01 -6.80 -11.90
CA ASP A 55 -2.91 -5.46 -12.44
C ASP A 55 -4.08 -5.16 -13.43
N ARG A 56 -4.10 -3.96 -14.00
CA ARG A 56 -5.12 -3.54 -14.98
C ARG A 56 -5.17 -4.36 -16.27
N ASN A 57 -4.09 -5.07 -16.58
CA ASN A 57 -3.93 -5.91 -17.78
C ASN A 57 -4.16 -7.39 -17.48
N LEU A 58 -4.67 -7.70 -16.29
CA LEU A 58 -4.85 -9.05 -15.76
C LEU A 58 -3.53 -9.84 -15.64
N SER A 59 -2.41 -9.14 -15.45
CA SER A 59 -1.14 -9.74 -15.04
C SER A 59 -1.15 -9.92 -13.52
N PRO A 60 -0.79 -11.10 -12.98
CA PRO A 60 -0.82 -11.32 -11.55
C PRO A 60 0.26 -10.50 -10.83
N LEU A 61 -0.15 -9.74 -9.81
CA LEU A 61 0.72 -9.06 -8.86
C LEU A 61 1.12 -9.99 -7.70
N VAL A 62 0.22 -10.94 -7.35
CA VAL A 62 0.48 -12.00 -6.36
C VAL A 62 -0.06 -13.32 -6.88
N GLY A 63 0.54 -14.44 -6.44
CA GLY A 63 0.08 -15.80 -6.81
C GLY A 63 0.41 -16.20 -8.26
N GLY A 64 1.22 -15.42 -8.97
CA GLY A 64 1.57 -15.69 -10.38
C GLY A 64 2.65 -16.75 -10.58
N LYS A 65 3.39 -17.13 -9.54
CA LYS A 65 4.40 -18.19 -9.56
C LYS A 65 3.97 -19.36 -8.69
N THR A 66 4.61 -20.50 -8.92
CA THR A 66 4.42 -21.71 -8.12
C THR A 66 5.71 -22.11 -7.42
N GLN A 67 5.56 -22.83 -6.31
CA GLN A 67 6.64 -23.45 -5.55
C GLN A 67 6.27 -24.90 -5.22
N TYR A 68 7.24 -25.70 -4.84
CA TYR A 68 7.00 -27.05 -4.37
C TYR A 68 6.99 -27.08 -2.84
N VAL A 69 6.00 -27.76 -2.26
CA VAL A 69 5.93 -28.01 -0.82
C VAL A 69 5.86 -29.51 -0.60
N ALA A 70 6.80 -30.02 0.18
CA ALA A 70 6.83 -31.41 0.57
C ALA A 70 6.18 -31.60 1.94
N ALA A 71 5.22 -32.54 2.03
CA ALA A 71 4.63 -33.01 3.28
C ALA A 71 5.26 -34.37 3.64
N VAL A 72 5.80 -34.50 4.83
CA VAL A 72 6.69 -35.60 5.20
C VAL A 72 6.36 -36.15 6.58
N ALA A 73 6.21 -37.48 6.68
CA ALA A 73 6.40 -38.19 7.94
C ALA A 73 7.92 -38.44 8.12
N PRO A 74 8.57 -37.91 9.18
CA PRO A 74 10.02 -37.92 9.28
C PRO A 74 10.54 -39.32 9.57
N THR A 75 11.09 -39.96 8.53
CA THR A 75 11.87 -41.19 8.62
C THR A 75 13.29 -40.90 8.11
N ILE A 76 14.27 -41.74 8.50
CA ILE A 76 15.66 -41.56 8.09
C ILE A 76 15.78 -41.50 6.55
N GLU A 77 15.02 -42.35 5.86
CA GLU A 77 15.06 -42.42 4.41
C GLU A 77 14.38 -41.22 3.73
N ALA A 78 13.25 -40.73 4.29
CA ALA A 78 12.56 -39.54 3.76
C ALA A 78 13.41 -38.26 3.97
N ILE A 79 14.04 -38.15 5.14
CA ILE A 79 14.98 -37.05 5.44
C ILE A 79 16.19 -37.11 4.51
N GLY A 80 16.78 -38.30 4.28
CA GLY A 80 17.88 -38.46 3.34
C GLY A 80 17.54 -38.07 1.90
N ALA A 81 16.31 -38.37 1.45
CA ALA A 81 15.81 -37.94 0.13
C ALA A 81 15.71 -36.39 0.05
N LEU A 82 15.20 -35.75 1.10
CA LEU A 82 15.13 -34.29 1.19
C LEU A 82 16.51 -33.62 1.24
N GLU A 83 17.43 -34.15 2.06
CA GLU A 83 18.79 -33.60 2.14
C GLU A 83 19.52 -33.63 0.79
N THR A 84 19.26 -34.65 -0.02
CA THR A 84 19.86 -34.77 -1.35
C THR A 84 19.43 -33.63 -2.28
N VAL A 85 18.15 -33.23 -2.23
CA VAL A 85 17.60 -32.19 -3.10
C VAL A 85 17.86 -30.79 -2.54
N THR A 86 17.79 -30.64 -1.22
CA THR A 86 18.02 -29.33 -0.55
C THR A 86 19.49 -28.98 -0.35
N GLN A 87 20.40 -29.88 -0.72
CA GLN A 87 21.86 -29.68 -0.60
C GLN A 87 22.30 -29.21 0.80
N GLY A 88 21.56 -29.59 1.83
CA GLY A 88 21.85 -29.26 3.22
C GLY A 88 21.32 -27.91 3.70
N GLN A 89 20.58 -27.19 2.88
CA GLN A 89 19.95 -25.89 3.24
C GLN A 89 19.09 -25.97 4.51
N TYR A 90 18.37 -27.10 4.71
CA TYR A 90 17.46 -27.29 5.86
C TYR A 90 17.97 -28.31 6.88
N ARG A 91 19.28 -28.58 6.94
CA ARG A 91 19.86 -29.67 7.76
C ARG A 91 19.41 -29.64 9.22
N GLU A 92 19.44 -28.49 9.88
CA GLU A 92 19.05 -28.38 11.30
C GLU A 92 17.56 -28.63 11.47
N GLN A 93 16.71 -28.07 10.61
CA GLN A 93 15.27 -28.26 10.62
C GLN A 93 14.89 -29.73 10.38
N LEU A 94 15.53 -30.38 9.43
CA LEU A 94 15.33 -31.79 9.11
C LEU A 94 15.77 -32.72 10.24
N ALA A 95 16.91 -32.41 10.90
CA ALA A 95 17.38 -33.15 12.06
C ALA A 95 16.42 -33.01 13.25
N LEU A 96 15.92 -31.81 13.52
CA LEU A 96 14.93 -31.56 14.56
C LEU A 96 13.60 -32.26 14.28
N ALA A 97 13.15 -32.28 13.01
CA ALA A 97 11.95 -33.00 12.60
C ALA A 97 12.08 -34.50 12.83
N LEU A 98 13.25 -35.08 12.53
CA LEU A 98 13.54 -36.48 12.76
C LEU A 98 13.53 -36.84 14.27
N GLU A 99 14.09 -35.98 15.10
CA GLU A 99 14.09 -36.14 16.57
C GLU A 99 12.68 -36.08 17.15
N ASN A 100 11.89 -35.09 16.72
CA ASN A 100 10.50 -34.91 17.18
C ASN A 100 9.56 -35.99 16.66
N GLY A 101 9.83 -36.56 15.49
CA GLY A 101 9.01 -37.59 14.85
C GLY A 101 7.65 -37.12 14.35
N LYS A 102 7.36 -35.80 14.42
CA LYS A 102 6.07 -35.23 13.98
C LYS A 102 6.09 -34.95 12.48
N PRO A 103 4.96 -35.18 11.77
CA PRO A 103 4.84 -34.75 10.38
C PRO A 103 5.12 -33.26 10.24
N PHE A 104 5.80 -32.86 9.17
CA PHE A 104 6.17 -31.49 8.88
C PHE A 104 6.12 -31.19 7.39
N GLN A 105 6.22 -29.93 7.04
CA GLN A 105 6.36 -29.49 5.66
C GLN A 105 7.64 -28.71 5.45
N VAL A 106 8.14 -28.73 4.21
CA VAL A 106 9.29 -27.95 3.78
C VAL A 106 9.09 -27.47 2.36
N THR A 107 9.43 -26.22 2.09
CA THR A 107 9.42 -25.64 0.74
C THR A 107 10.65 -26.09 -0.02
N LEU A 108 10.48 -26.44 -1.30
CA LEU A 108 11.53 -26.95 -2.17
C LEU A 108 11.61 -26.11 -3.45
N GLU A 109 12.81 -25.90 -3.96
CA GLU A 109 13.01 -25.30 -5.28
C GLU A 109 12.73 -26.29 -6.41
N THR A 110 13.06 -27.57 -6.18
CA THR A 110 12.84 -28.67 -7.13
C THR A 110 12.11 -29.82 -6.46
N PRO A 111 11.21 -30.53 -7.18
CA PRO A 111 10.46 -31.63 -6.59
C PRO A 111 11.37 -32.82 -6.24
N VAL A 112 10.99 -33.56 -5.18
CA VAL A 112 11.59 -34.83 -4.80
C VAL A 112 10.75 -35.97 -5.32
N GLU A 113 11.34 -36.89 -6.06
CA GLU A 113 10.70 -38.11 -6.52
C GLU A 113 10.97 -39.28 -5.55
N ASP A 114 10.28 -39.29 -4.40
CA ASP A 114 10.37 -40.35 -3.40
C ASP A 114 8.97 -40.71 -2.90
N PRO A 115 8.57 -42.01 -2.91
CA PRO A 115 7.21 -42.42 -2.53
C PRO A 115 6.87 -42.16 -1.05
N ARG A 116 7.85 -41.78 -0.23
CA ARG A 116 7.66 -41.43 1.19
C ARG A 116 7.42 -39.94 1.41
N VAL A 117 7.60 -39.10 0.38
CA VAL A 117 7.45 -37.68 0.41
C VAL A 117 6.31 -37.30 -0.52
N ASP A 118 5.27 -36.62 -0.02
CA ASP A 118 4.23 -36.07 -0.85
C ASP A 118 4.61 -34.65 -1.26
N VAL A 119 4.85 -34.46 -2.56
CA VAL A 119 5.25 -33.16 -3.11
C VAL A 119 4.07 -32.55 -3.86
N PHE A 120 3.76 -31.32 -3.54
CA PHE A 120 2.68 -30.55 -4.14
C PHE A 120 3.25 -29.29 -4.80
N GLN A 121 2.80 -29.01 -6.01
CA GLN A 121 3.01 -27.71 -6.64
C GLN A 121 1.91 -26.77 -6.18
N VAL A 122 2.27 -25.69 -5.52
CA VAL A 122 1.33 -24.73 -4.91
C VAL A 122 1.64 -23.31 -5.38
N PRO A 123 0.64 -22.42 -5.45
CA PRO A 123 0.89 -21.01 -5.74
C PRO A 123 1.81 -20.39 -4.69
N ARG A 124 2.82 -19.63 -5.13
CA ARG A 124 3.62 -18.75 -4.26
C ARG A 124 2.90 -17.43 -4.13
N ARG A 125 2.49 -17.05 -2.91
CA ARG A 125 1.66 -15.83 -2.71
C ARG A 125 2.42 -14.57 -3.03
N TYR A 126 3.63 -14.41 -2.48
CA TYR A 126 4.45 -13.20 -2.64
C TYR A 126 5.79 -13.52 -3.31
N GLU A 127 6.34 -12.52 -3.98
CA GLU A 127 7.69 -12.56 -4.53
C GLU A 127 8.69 -11.96 -3.52
N GLU A 128 9.99 -12.23 -3.71
CA GLU A 128 11.05 -11.61 -2.90
C GLU A 128 11.07 -10.10 -3.11
N GLU A 129 11.00 -9.67 -4.38
CA GLU A 129 10.87 -8.29 -4.77
C GLU A 129 9.39 -8.02 -5.12
N GLN A 130 8.53 -7.92 -4.10
CA GLN A 130 7.10 -7.74 -4.28
C GLN A 130 6.80 -6.37 -4.88
N LEU A 131 6.03 -6.32 -5.98
CA LEU A 131 5.52 -5.06 -6.52
C LEU A 131 4.41 -4.50 -5.64
N ALA A 132 4.47 -3.19 -5.41
CA ALA A 132 3.49 -2.41 -4.65
C ALA A 132 3.11 -3.03 -3.28
N PRO A 133 4.07 -3.40 -2.41
CA PRO A 133 3.76 -4.10 -1.16
C PRO A 133 2.81 -3.30 -0.26
N HIS A 134 2.89 -1.96 -0.23
CA HIS A 134 1.99 -1.10 0.54
C HIS A 134 0.55 -1.05 -0.01
N ILE A 135 0.34 -1.41 -1.28
CA ILE A 135 -0.99 -1.51 -1.89
C ILE A 135 -1.51 -2.95 -1.78
N VAL A 136 -0.70 -3.92 -2.18
CA VAL A 136 -1.05 -5.35 -2.08
C VAL A 136 -1.35 -5.73 -0.63
N GLY A 137 -0.47 -5.37 0.28
CA GLY A 137 -0.56 -5.75 1.69
C GLY A 137 0.02 -7.14 1.98
N TYR A 138 -0.40 -7.71 3.10
CA TYR A 138 0.08 -9.01 3.56
C TYR A 138 -1.00 -9.76 4.34
N LEU A 139 -0.76 -11.07 4.54
CA LEU A 139 -1.64 -11.97 5.29
C LEU A 139 -1.15 -12.12 6.75
N ASP A 140 -2.08 -12.41 7.65
CA ASP A 140 -1.78 -12.85 9.01
C ASP A 140 -1.34 -14.32 9.03
N SER A 141 -0.93 -14.81 10.20
CA SER A 141 -0.52 -16.22 10.39
C SER A 141 -1.62 -17.25 10.13
N LEU A 142 -2.87 -16.81 10.00
CA LEU A 142 -4.04 -17.65 9.68
C LEU A 142 -4.43 -17.56 8.19
N GLY A 143 -3.62 -16.88 7.35
CA GLY A 143 -3.87 -16.71 5.93
C GLY A 143 -4.98 -15.72 5.59
N ARG A 144 -5.38 -14.83 6.51
CA ARG A 144 -6.37 -13.79 6.30
C ARG A 144 -5.69 -12.47 5.96
N GLY A 145 -6.35 -11.63 5.19
CA GLY A 145 -5.83 -10.30 4.87
C GLY A 145 -5.63 -9.43 6.12
N ALA A 146 -4.41 -8.94 6.33
CA ALA A 146 -4.04 -8.10 7.47
C ALA A 146 -3.83 -6.63 7.09
N SER A 147 -3.50 -6.34 5.84
CA SER A 147 -3.35 -4.98 5.33
C SER A 147 -3.59 -4.90 3.83
N GLY A 148 -3.64 -3.68 3.28
CA GLY A 148 -3.73 -3.45 1.84
C GLY A 148 -4.97 -4.05 1.19
N VAL A 149 -4.83 -4.43 -0.08
CA VAL A 149 -5.88 -5.10 -0.88
C VAL A 149 -6.20 -6.48 -0.32
N GLU A 150 -5.21 -7.18 0.26
CA GLU A 150 -5.44 -8.44 0.95
C GLU A 150 -6.52 -8.31 2.03
N LEU A 151 -6.47 -7.25 2.86
CA LEU A 151 -7.49 -6.98 3.87
C LEU A 151 -8.78 -6.42 3.26
N ALA A 152 -8.65 -5.47 2.34
CA ALA A 152 -9.79 -4.78 1.75
C ALA A 152 -10.73 -5.71 1.01
N MET A 153 -10.16 -6.74 0.36
CA MET A 153 -10.87 -7.70 -0.49
C MET A 153 -10.82 -9.13 0.06
N ASP A 154 -10.57 -9.29 1.37
CA ASP A 154 -10.39 -10.59 2.02
C ASP A 154 -11.54 -11.56 1.75
N ASP A 155 -12.78 -11.10 1.91
CA ASP A 155 -13.98 -11.92 1.68
C ASP A 155 -14.11 -12.40 0.23
N VAL A 156 -13.62 -11.61 -0.75
CA VAL A 156 -13.63 -11.97 -2.16
C VAL A 156 -12.49 -12.94 -2.46
N LEU A 157 -11.29 -12.61 -2.03
CA LEU A 157 -10.11 -13.42 -2.29
C LEU A 157 -10.20 -14.81 -1.63
N ALA A 158 -10.84 -14.91 -0.47
CA ALA A 158 -11.07 -16.18 0.21
C ALA A 158 -12.07 -17.11 -0.51
N GLN A 159 -12.95 -16.59 -1.39
CA GLN A 159 -13.89 -17.42 -2.16
C GLN A 159 -13.21 -18.31 -3.20
N TYR A 160 -12.06 -17.89 -3.70
CA TYR A 160 -11.23 -18.65 -4.64
C TYR A 160 -10.20 -19.49 -3.90
N GLY A 161 -10.62 -20.04 -2.77
CA GLY A 161 -9.80 -20.85 -1.91
C GLY A 161 -9.82 -22.32 -2.29
N GLY A 162 -9.21 -23.07 -1.45
CA GLY A 162 -9.09 -24.51 -1.45
C GLY A 162 -7.92 -24.83 -0.56
N GLU A 163 -7.71 -26.09 -0.30
CA GLU A 163 -6.61 -26.48 0.57
C GLU A 163 -5.96 -27.77 0.09
N ILE A 164 -4.68 -27.88 0.42
CA ILE A 164 -3.99 -29.17 0.39
C ILE A 164 -3.64 -29.52 1.82
N SER A 165 -4.10 -30.65 2.27
CA SER A 165 -3.73 -31.21 3.56
C SER A 165 -3.39 -32.68 3.48
N VAL A 166 -2.48 -33.12 4.35
CA VAL A 166 -2.09 -34.53 4.48
C VAL A 166 -2.37 -34.97 5.90
N THR A 167 -3.22 -35.97 6.06
CA THR A 167 -3.56 -36.54 7.37
C THR A 167 -2.73 -37.80 7.60
N TYR A 168 -1.93 -37.77 8.65
CA TYR A 168 -1.07 -38.87 9.09
C TYR A 168 -1.68 -39.56 10.30
N GLN A 169 -1.43 -40.89 10.42
CA GLN A 169 -1.69 -41.60 11.66
C GLN A 169 -0.51 -41.40 12.61
N VAL A 170 -0.81 -41.00 13.86
CA VAL A 170 0.19 -40.67 14.87
C VAL A 170 -0.06 -41.41 16.17
N ASP A 171 0.99 -41.55 16.98
CA ASP A 171 0.91 -42.05 18.35
C ASP A 171 0.36 -40.97 19.33
N ALA A 172 0.25 -41.30 20.60
CA ALA A 172 -0.29 -40.44 21.64
C ALA A 172 0.55 -39.16 21.88
N VAL A 173 1.78 -39.07 21.37
CA VAL A 173 2.65 -37.89 21.45
C VAL A 173 2.78 -37.15 20.10
N GLY A 174 2.00 -37.58 19.12
CA GLY A 174 1.92 -36.94 17.79
C GLY A 174 3.01 -37.35 16.82
N ARG A 175 3.73 -38.47 17.08
CA ARG A 175 4.75 -38.99 16.15
C ARG A 175 4.11 -39.84 15.08
N ALA A 176 4.55 -39.67 13.84
CA ALA A 176 4.04 -40.45 12.71
C ALA A 176 4.32 -41.97 12.91
N ILE A 177 3.30 -42.81 12.67
CA ILE A 177 3.44 -44.26 12.75
C ILE A 177 3.93 -44.77 11.39
N ALA A 178 5.12 -45.37 11.38
CA ALA A 178 5.74 -45.87 10.16
C ALA A 178 4.88 -46.92 9.46
N GLY A 179 4.79 -46.86 8.13
CA GLY A 179 4.04 -47.84 7.31
C GLY A 179 2.53 -47.66 7.30
N MET A 180 1.97 -46.69 8.05
CA MET A 180 0.53 -46.40 7.99
C MET A 180 0.19 -45.56 6.76
N ARG A 181 -1.05 -45.73 6.27
CA ARG A 181 -1.55 -44.94 5.14
C ARG A 181 -1.78 -43.49 5.57
N ARG A 182 -1.33 -42.57 4.73
CA ARG A 182 -1.69 -41.16 4.82
C ARG A 182 -2.85 -40.85 3.86
N GLN A 183 -3.65 -39.87 4.23
CA GLN A 183 -4.76 -39.42 3.41
C GLN A 183 -4.44 -38.01 2.91
N VAL A 184 -4.38 -37.83 1.60
CA VAL A 184 -4.24 -36.55 0.94
C VAL A 184 -5.63 -36.01 0.62
N THR A 185 -5.91 -34.79 1.07
CA THR A 185 -7.05 -33.98 0.63
C THR A 185 -6.50 -32.83 -0.18
N ASN A 186 -6.91 -32.74 -1.45
CA ASN A 186 -6.54 -31.66 -2.34
C ASN A 186 -7.83 -31.09 -2.93
N THR A 187 -8.25 -29.95 -2.42
CA THR A 187 -9.37 -29.14 -2.91
C THR A 187 -8.88 -27.81 -3.47
N LEU A 188 -7.54 -27.65 -3.56
CA LEU A 188 -6.96 -26.47 -4.20
C LEU A 188 -7.43 -26.46 -5.64
N GLN A 189 -8.28 -25.49 -5.95
CA GLN A 189 -8.77 -25.30 -7.30
C GLN A 189 -7.76 -24.44 -8.04
N ASP A 190 -7.53 -24.75 -9.29
CA ASP A 190 -6.77 -23.90 -10.20
C ASP A 190 -7.71 -22.77 -10.66
N THR A 191 -8.08 -21.92 -9.71
CA THR A 191 -9.05 -20.85 -9.95
C THR A 191 -8.29 -19.57 -10.26
N GLU A 192 -8.59 -19.03 -11.43
CA GLU A 192 -8.02 -17.76 -11.89
C GLU A 192 -8.82 -16.53 -11.40
N GLY A 193 -9.74 -16.71 -10.45
CA GLY A 193 -10.57 -15.64 -9.90
C GLY A 193 -9.83 -14.76 -8.89
N GLY A 194 -10.34 -13.54 -8.71
CA GLY A 194 -9.77 -12.58 -7.76
C GLY A 194 -10.17 -11.14 -7.99
N VAL A 195 -9.22 -10.23 -7.86
CA VAL A 195 -9.45 -8.77 -7.92
C VAL A 195 -8.46 -8.13 -8.89
N ALA A 196 -8.97 -7.29 -9.80
CA ALA A 196 -8.15 -6.45 -10.68
C ALA A 196 -8.00 -5.04 -10.09
N LEU A 197 -6.77 -4.54 -10.06
CA LEU A 197 -6.43 -3.18 -9.67
C LEU A 197 -6.30 -2.28 -10.88
N THR A 198 -6.27 -0.97 -10.66
CA THR A 198 -5.92 0.03 -11.68
C THR A 198 -4.41 0.13 -11.91
N LEU A 199 -3.59 -0.47 -11.04
CA LEU A 199 -2.14 -0.49 -11.18
C LEU A 199 -1.71 -1.09 -12.53
N ASP A 200 -0.65 -0.57 -13.08
CA ASP A 200 0.05 -1.12 -14.24
C ASP A 200 1.40 -1.65 -13.78
N SER A 201 1.64 -2.94 -13.92
CA SER A 201 2.85 -3.61 -13.40
C SER A 201 4.13 -3.00 -13.95
N SER A 202 4.14 -2.61 -15.23
CA SER A 202 5.31 -2.02 -15.88
C SER A 202 5.60 -0.62 -15.35
N ILE A 203 4.55 0.19 -15.13
CA ILE A 203 4.67 1.53 -14.55
C ILE A 203 5.04 1.41 -13.06
N GLN A 204 4.44 0.46 -12.34
CA GLN A 204 4.74 0.22 -10.92
C GLN A 204 6.20 -0.16 -10.71
N GLN A 205 6.73 -1.08 -11.51
CA GLN A 205 8.14 -1.49 -11.43
C GLN A 205 9.06 -0.28 -11.67
N LEU A 206 8.85 0.46 -12.74
CA LEU A 206 9.60 1.67 -13.03
C LEU A 206 9.59 2.68 -11.88
N VAL A 207 8.40 2.92 -11.30
CA VAL A 207 8.20 3.89 -10.22
C VAL A 207 8.87 3.40 -8.94
N GLN A 208 8.78 2.11 -8.63
CA GLN A 208 9.39 1.50 -7.45
C GLN A 208 10.92 1.53 -7.53
N GLU A 209 11.50 1.22 -8.70
CA GLU A 209 12.94 1.34 -8.96
C GLU A 209 13.43 2.79 -8.84
N ALA A 210 12.70 3.75 -9.43
CA ALA A 210 13.06 5.18 -9.34
C ALA A 210 12.99 5.68 -7.88
N ALA A 211 11.99 5.26 -7.11
CA ALA A 211 11.78 5.66 -5.73
C ALA A 211 12.91 5.23 -4.79
N GLN A 212 13.69 4.18 -5.12
CA GLN A 212 14.84 3.72 -4.31
C GLN A 212 15.95 4.79 -4.16
N SER A 213 15.92 5.84 -4.98
CA SER A 213 16.84 6.98 -4.82
C SER A 213 16.39 8.00 -3.75
N LEU A 214 15.22 7.82 -3.16
CA LEU A 214 14.77 8.56 -1.96
C LEU A 214 15.18 7.79 -0.71
N GLU A 215 15.59 8.48 0.34
CA GLU A 215 15.80 7.86 1.65
C GLU A 215 14.46 7.49 2.29
N LYS A 216 13.54 8.46 2.31
CA LYS A 216 12.13 8.32 2.70
C LYS A 216 11.25 9.10 1.74
N GLY A 217 10.11 8.55 1.40
CA GLY A 217 9.18 9.31 0.57
C GLY A 217 8.16 8.46 -0.14
N ALA A 218 7.53 9.07 -1.14
CA ALA A 218 6.54 8.40 -1.97
C ALA A 218 6.54 8.94 -3.40
N VAL A 219 6.15 8.07 -4.32
CA VAL A 219 5.86 8.41 -5.70
C VAL A 219 4.48 7.90 -6.05
N VAL A 220 3.63 8.79 -6.57
CA VAL A 220 2.27 8.44 -7.02
C VAL A 220 2.11 8.83 -8.48
N VAL A 221 1.60 7.91 -9.30
CA VAL A 221 1.26 8.15 -10.71
C VAL A 221 -0.21 7.85 -10.93
N THR A 222 -0.93 8.82 -11.52
CA THR A 222 -2.33 8.65 -11.91
C THR A 222 -2.55 8.91 -13.39
N LYS A 223 -3.59 8.27 -13.94
CA LYS A 223 -4.00 8.41 -15.33
C LYS A 223 -4.92 9.62 -15.53
N VAL A 224 -4.65 10.45 -16.51
CA VAL A 224 -5.53 11.55 -16.93
C VAL A 224 -6.54 11.02 -17.97
N PRO A 225 -7.82 11.38 -17.90
CA PRO A 225 -8.50 12.18 -16.89
C PRO A 225 -9.19 11.35 -15.79
N THR A 226 -8.98 10.03 -15.75
CA THR A 226 -9.75 9.10 -14.92
C THR A 226 -9.32 9.08 -13.45
N CYS A 227 -8.12 9.61 -13.14
CA CYS A 227 -7.49 9.57 -11.83
C CYS A 227 -7.31 8.14 -11.27
N GLU A 228 -7.25 7.13 -12.15
CA GLU A 228 -6.84 5.77 -11.80
C GLU A 228 -5.40 5.77 -11.30
N ILE A 229 -5.14 5.16 -10.16
CA ILE A 229 -3.78 4.99 -9.63
C ILE A 229 -3.08 3.92 -10.48
N LEU A 230 -2.08 4.33 -11.25
CA LEU A 230 -1.30 3.42 -12.10
C LEU A 230 -0.09 2.86 -11.38
N ALA A 231 0.50 3.63 -10.47
CA ALA A 231 1.60 3.21 -9.62
C ALA A 231 1.63 4.00 -8.32
N LEU A 232 2.08 3.35 -7.25
CA LEU A 232 2.38 3.96 -5.97
C LEU A 232 3.55 3.22 -5.33
N ALA A 233 4.64 3.94 -5.09
CA ALA A 233 5.77 3.48 -4.29
C ALA A 233 5.87 4.28 -3.00
N SER A 234 6.16 3.61 -1.90
CA SER A 234 6.47 4.20 -0.59
C SER A 234 7.83 3.66 -0.15
N VAL A 235 8.72 4.53 0.31
CA VAL A 235 10.10 4.18 0.71
C VAL A 235 10.35 4.64 2.14
N PRO A 236 11.08 3.81 2.95
CA PRO A 236 11.47 2.45 2.64
C PRO A 236 10.26 1.55 2.41
N ASP A 237 10.44 0.53 1.55
CA ASP A 237 9.44 -0.51 1.36
C ASP A 237 9.72 -1.72 2.28
N PHE A 238 8.92 -2.77 2.16
CA PHE A 238 9.04 -3.97 2.96
C PHE A 238 8.74 -5.22 2.14
N SER A 239 9.30 -6.36 2.58
CA SER A 239 8.92 -7.67 2.04
C SER A 239 7.75 -8.25 2.84
N PRO A 240 6.63 -8.64 2.20
CA PRO A 240 5.57 -9.38 2.87
C PRO A 240 6.02 -10.75 3.41
N LEU A 241 7.18 -11.24 3.00
CA LEU A 241 7.78 -12.49 3.49
C LEU A 241 8.59 -12.29 4.79
N GLU A 242 8.99 -11.04 5.13
CA GLU A 242 9.92 -10.71 6.23
C GLU A 242 9.34 -9.59 7.12
N LEU A 243 8.08 -9.75 7.54
CA LEU A 243 7.35 -8.73 8.31
C LEU A 243 7.96 -8.41 9.67
N GLU A 244 8.65 -9.35 10.31
CA GLU A 244 9.30 -9.12 11.60
C GLU A 244 10.37 -8.03 11.48
N GLU A 245 11.16 -8.03 10.41
CA GLU A 245 12.17 -7.00 10.15
C GLU A 245 11.53 -5.64 9.91
N ALA A 246 10.42 -5.61 9.17
CA ALA A 246 9.68 -4.38 8.89
C ALA A 246 9.04 -3.76 10.14
N THR A 247 8.68 -4.56 11.16
CA THR A 247 8.05 -4.05 12.40
C THR A 247 9.05 -3.42 13.35
N VAL A 248 10.32 -3.81 13.30
CA VAL A 248 11.40 -3.28 14.16
C VAL A 248 12.26 -2.24 13.46
N GLY A 249 12.04 -1.99 12.17
CA GLY A 249 12.77 -1.02 11.36
C GLY A 249 12.58 0.42 11.86
N GLU A 250 13.68 1.19 11.99
CA GLU A 250 13.66 2.55 12.54
C GLU A 250 12.86 3.54 11.67
N ASP A 251 12.82 3.33 10.35
CA ASP A 251 12.20 4.24 9.37
C ASP A 251 10.74 3.91 9.03
N SER A 252 10.09 3.07 9.84
CA SER A 252 8.68 2.70 9.70
C SER A 252 8.30 2.26 8.27
N PRO A 253 8.91 1.17 7.76
CA PRO A 253 8.71 0.73 6.38
C PRO A 253 7.28 0.28 6.07
N LEU A 254 6.47 -0.07 7.06
CA LEU A 254 5.05 -0.44 6.85
C LEU A 254 4.12 0.74 6.55
N ILE A 255 4.60 1.99 6.70
CA ILE A 255 3.78 3.18 6.43
C ILE A 255 3.64 3.39 4.92
N ASN A 256 2.39 3.41 4.42
CA ASN A 256 2.11 3.87 3.07
C ASN A 256 2.19 5.41 3.02
N ARG A 257 3.35 5.94 2.64
CA ARG A 257 3.61 7.37 2.55
C ARG A 257 2.82 8.06 1.45
N GLY A 258 2.42 7.34 0.41
CA GLY A 258 1.55 7.85 -0.63
C GLY A 258 0.14 8.18 -0.14
N PHE A 259 -0.29 7.53 0.96
CA PHE A 259 -1.59 7.71 1.61
C PHE A 259 -1.51 8.50 2.93
N SER A 260 -0.31 8.82 3.42
CA SER A 260 -0.09 9.60 4.63
C SER A 260 -0.09 11.11 4.33
N ALA A 261 -0.36 11.92 5.36
CA ALA A 261 -0.54 13.36 5.19
C ALA A 261 0.68 14.17 5.65
N TYR A 262 1.10 15.13 4.82
CA TYR A 262 2.27 15.98 4.98
C TYR A 262 1.96 17.42 4.63
N ALA A 263 2.76 18.37 5.13
CA ALA A 263 2.69 19.77 4.70
C ALA A 263 3.07 19.90 3.22
N PRO A 264 2.21 20.48 2.34
CA PRO A 264 2.43 20.53 0.90
C PRO A 264 3.42 21.61 0.46
N GLY A 265 3.68 22.59 1.31
CA GLY A 265 4.48 23.76 0.95
C GLY A 265 3.99 24.44 -0.33
N SER A 266 4.91 24.90 -1.13
CA SER A 266 4.60 25.70 -2.33
C SER A 266 3.78 25.01 -3.42
N VAL A 267 3.53 23.68 -3.35
CA VAL A 267 2.59 23.03 -4.27
C VAL A 267 1.16 23.54 -4.03
N TRP A 268 0.82 23.89 -2.80
CA TRP A 268 -0.47 24.46 -2.43
C TRP A 268 -0.80 25.77 -3.13
N LYS A 269 0.20 26.52 -3.59
CA LYS A 269 -0.02 27.77 -4.35
C LYS A 269 -0.89 27.56 -5.59
N LEU A 270 -0.98 26.34 -6.10
CA LEU A 270 -1.89 26.01 -7.21
C LEU A 270 -3.35 26.13 -6.79
N VAL A 271 -3.70 25.77 -5.55
CA VAL A 271 -5.05 25.94 -5.02
C VAL A 271 -5.39 27.41 -4.84
N THR A 272 -4.44 28.20 -4.30
CA THR A 272 -4.61 29.66 -4.14
C THR A 272 -4.71 30.36 -5.50
N ALA A 273 -3.89 29.95 -6.48
CA ALA A 273 -3.93 30.46 -7.85
C ALA A 273 -5.24 30.13 -8.56
N ALA A 274 -5.72 28.90 -8.42
CA ALA A 274 -7.00 28.48 -8.97
C ALA A 274 -8.16 29.31 -8.38
N ALA A 275 -8.17 29.51 -7.06
CA ALA A 275 -9.19 30.35 -6.42
C ALA A 275 -9.12 31.82 -6.89
N LEU A 276 -7.91 32.35 -7.13
CA LEU A 276 -7.71 33.69 -7.65
C LEU A 276 -8.30 33.84 -9.07
N LEU A 277 -8.05 32.86 -9.94
CA LEU A 277 -8.56 32.84 -11.31
C LEU A 277 -10.09 32.69 -11.35
N GLU A 278 -10.66 31.79 -10.56
CA GLU A 278 -12.13 31.60 -10.47
C GLU A 278 -12.87 32.86 -9.99
N GLU A 279 -12.20 33.72 -9.21
CA GLU A 279 -12.76 35.00 -8.78
C GLU A 279 -12.45 36.17 -9.75
N GLY A 280 -11.90 35.87 -10.95
CA GLY A 280 -11.61 36.88 -11.97
C GLY A 280 -10.44 37.81 -11.63
N MET A 281 -9.56 37.41 -10.72
CA MET A 281 -8.43 38.23 -10.24
C MET A 281 -7.09 37.84 -10.90
N GLY A 282 -7.10 37.19 -12.07
CA GLY A 282 -5.90 36.70 -12.77
C GLY A 282 -4.90 37.80 -13.16
N GLU A 283 -5.36 39.03 -13.33
CA GLU A 283 -4.52 40.19 -13.67
C GLU A 283 -3.83 40.85 -12.44
N LEU A 284 -3.94 40.24 -11.23
CA LEU A 284 -3.29 40.74 -10.04
C LEU A 284 -1.78 40.82 -10.24
N THR A 285 -1.19 41.98 -9.98
CA THR A 285 0.25 42.18 -9.93
C THR A 285 0.66 42.72 -8.55
N THR A 286 1.88 42.43 -8.13
CA THR A 286 2.45 42.97 -6.90
C THR A 286 3.97 43.15 -7.01
N THR A 287 4.54 43.98 -6.16
CA THR A 287 6.01 44.13 -6.06
C THR A 287 6.52 43.24 -4.93
N CYS A 288 7.32 42.25 -5.26
CA CYS A 288 7.98 41.39 -4.29
C CYS A 288 9.38 41.91 -3.93
N THR A 289 9.57 42.28 -2.71
CA THR A 289 10.87 42.71 -2.16
C THR A 289 11.66 41.58 -1.49
N GLY A 290 11.14 40.34 -1.56
CA GLY A 290 11.71 39.17 -0.90
C GLY A 290 11.15 38.92 0.51
N THR A 291 10.52 39.94 1.10
CA THR A 291 9.92 39.90 2.45
C THR A 291 8.60 40.64 2.45
N LEU A 292 7.60 40.08 3.18
CA LEU A 292 6.30 40.72 3.43
C LEU A 292 5.97 40.62 4.92
N SER A 293 5.74 41.79 5.58
CA SER A 293 5.33 41.80 6.98
C SER A 293 3.80 41.70 7.11
N VAL A 294 3.32 40.78 7.94
CA VAL A 294 1.90 40.59 8.26
C VAL A 294 1.73 40.65 9.77
N GLU A 295 1.10 41.71 10.27
CA GLU A 295 0.88 41.94 11.71
C GLU A 295 2.18 41.82 12.54
N GLY A 296 3.30 42.36 12.02
CA GLY A 296 4.59 42.38 12.71
C GLY A 296 5.37 41.04 12.65
N LEU A 297 4.91 40.05 11.85
CA LEU A 297 5.68 38.86 11.52
C LEU A 297 6.12 38.92 10.06
N ASP A 298 7.41 38.73 9.82
CA ASP A 298 7.99 38.77 8.49
C ASP A 298 7.94 37.38 7.82
N PHE A 299 7.37 37.34 6.63
CA PHE A 299 7.32 36.17 5.73
C PHE A 299 8.31 36.40 4.60
N HIS A 300 9.09 35.38 4.29
CA HIS A 300 10.16 35.46 3.30
C HIS A 300 9.91 34.58 2.09
N CYS A 301 10.32 35.01 0.92
CA CYS A 301 10.59 34.13 -0.21
C CYS A 301 11.85 33.29 0.07
N ILE A 302 12.07 32.21 -0.66
CA ILE A 302 13.27 31.36 -0.50
C ILE A 302 14.52 32.26 -0.60
N ASN A 303 15.42 32.13 0.36
CA ASN A 303 16.62 32.92 0.49
C ASN A 303 16.36 34.45 0.50
N SER A 304 15.18 34.90 0.91
CA SER A 304 14.73 36.27 0.87
C SER A 304 14.90 36.96 -0.50
N THR A 305 14.78 36.17 -1.57
CA THR A 305 14.96 36.65 -2.96
C THR A 305 13.85 37.61 -3.34
N ALA A 306 14.22 38.82 -3.75
CA ALA A 306 13.31 39.79 -4.32
C ALA A 306 13.01 39.48 -5.79
N HIS A 307 11.72 39.30 -6.11
CA HIS A 307 11.31 38.97 -7.50
C HIS A 307 10.93 40.19 -8.33
N GLY A 308 10.84 41.39 -7.70
CA GLY A 308 10.40 42.63 -8.37
C GLY A 308 8.90 42.64 -8.66
N GLU A 309 8.49 43.18 -9.80
CA GLU A 309 7.10 43.08 -10.24
C GLU A 309 6.77 41.64 -10.66
N VAL A 310 5.72 41.08 -10.08
CA VAL A 310 5.25 39.72 -10.33
C VAL A 310 3.75 39.72 -10.61
N ASP A 311 3.39 39.05 -11.66
CA ASP A 311 2.03 38.57 -11.98
C ASP A 311 1.84 37.12 -11.52
N LEU A 312 0.69 36.53 -11.80
CA LEU A 312 0.38 35.16 -11.42
C LEU A 312 1.34 34.12 -12.05
N GLN A 313 1.69 34.30 -13.34
CA GLN A 313 2.60 33.41 -14.05
C GLN A 313 3.98 33.41 -13.38
N ARG A 314 4.57 34.59 -13.27
CA ARG A 314 5.90 34.75 -12.65
C ARG A 314 5.91 34.31 -11.17
N ALA A 315 4.82 34.55 -10.45
CA ALA A 315 4.69 34.10 -9.06
C ALA A 315 4.68 32.58 -8.92
N LEU A 316 4.08 31.84 -9.85
CA LEU A 316 4.11 30.37 -9.87
C LEU A 316 5.47 29.85 -10.34
N GLU A 317 6.07 30.43 -11.39
CA GLU A 317 7.40 30.08 -11.92
C GLU A 317 8.50 30.24 -10.88
N GLN A 318 8.50 31.39 -10.16
CA GLN A 318 9.50 31.74 -9.14
C GLN A 318 9.10 31.29 -7.74
N SER A 319 7.93 30.69 -7.58
CA SER A 319 7.38 30.28 -6.29
C SER A 319 7.31 31.40 -5.24
N CYS A 320 6.84 32.61 -5.62
CA CYS A 320 6.83 33.82 -4.81
C CYS A 320 5.85 33.76 -3.63
N ASN A 321 6.33 33.72 -2.38
CA ASN A 321 5.46 33.71 -1.20
C ASN A 321 4.73 35.06 -1.04
N CYS A 322 5.42 36.19 -1.24
CA CYS A 322 4.85 37.53 -1.08
C CYS A 322 3.61 37.73 -1.96
N TYR A 323 3.64 37.26 -3.22
CA TYR A 323 2.49 37.34 -4.12
C TYR A 323 1.28 36.57 -3.58
N PHE A 324 1.50 35.31 -3.17
CA PHE A 324 0.39 34.46 -2.71
C PHE A 324 -0.19 34.91 -1.36
N ILE A 325 0.63 35.45 -0.47
CA ILE A 325 0.14 36.08 0.77
C ILE A 325 -0.74 37.28 0.44
N HIS A 326 -0.29 38.18 -0.45
CA HIS A 326 -1.07 39.35 -0.87
C HIS A 326 -2.38 38.91 -1.58
N ALA A 327 -2.31 37.97 -2.50
CA ALA A 327 -3.48 37.41 -3.16
C ALA A 327 -4.51 36.83 -2.17
N ALA A 328 -4.06 36.05 -1.18
CA ALA A 328 -4.94 35.48 -0.16
C ALA A 328 -5.58 36.55 0.76
N GLN A 329 -4.84 37.64 1.07
CA GLN A 329 -5.39 38.75 1.82
C GLN A 329 -6.54 39.46 1.07
N LEU A 330 -6.43 39.60 -0.27
CA LEU A 330 -7.50 40.17 -1.11
C LEU A 330 -8.66 39.20 -1.32
N LEU A 331 -8.36 37.91 -1.52
CA LEU A 331 -9.33 36.86 -1.84
C LEU A 331 -10.17 36.44 -0.63
N GLY A 332 -9.53 36.39 0.55
CA GLY A 332 -10.07 35.82 1.78
C GLY A 332 -9.91 34.29 1.86
N GLY A 333 -9.65 33.80 3.09
CA GLY A 333 -9.36 32.39 3.33
C GLY A 333 -10.52 31.44 3.03
N GLU A 334 -11.76 31.91 3.12
CA GLU A 334 -12.96 31.10 2.88
C GLU A 334 -13.07 30.59 1.44
N LYS A 335 -12.70 31.41 0.46
CA LYS A 335 -12.75 31.04 -0.96
C LYS A 335 -11.73 29.96 -1.29
N ILE A 336 -10.50 30.11 -0.77
CA ILE A 336 -9.44 29.11 -0.91
C ILE A 336 -9.85 27.79 -0.23
N LEU A 337 -10.38 27.86 0.99
CA LEU A 337 -10.83 26.71 1.76
C LEU A 337 -11.97 25.96 1.07
N SER A 338 -12.97 26.69 0.55
CA SER A 338 -14.10 26.11 -0.18
C SER A 338 -13.66 25.38 -1.45
N LEU A 339 -12.72 25.98 -2.21
CA LEU A 339 -12.15 25.35 -3.39
C LEU A 339 -11.33 24.11 -3.02
N ALA A 340 -10.52 24.19 -1.97
CA ALA A 340 -9.75 23.07 -1.47
C ALA A 340 -10.63 21.86 -1.13
N ALA A 341 -11.74 22.06 -0.42
CA ALA A 341 -12.70 21.00 -0.12
C ALA A 341 -13.31 20.39 -1.40
N ARG A 342 -13.64 21.21 -2.41
CA ARG A 342 -14.15 20.72 -3.69
C ARG A 342 -13.10 19.92 -4.47
N LEU A 343 -11.81 20.21 -4.29
CA LEU A 343 -10.68 19.46 -4.84
C LEU A 343 -10.36 18.18 -4.05
N GLY A 344 -11.16 17.81 -3.02
CA GLY A 344 -11.01 16.58 -2.24
C GLY A 344 -10.01 16.68 -1.08
N PHE A 345 -9.48 17.86 -0.76
CA PHE A 345 -8.66 18.04 0.43
C PHE A 345 -9.52 18.03 1.69
N GLY A 346 -8.98 17.45 2.76
CA GLY A 346 -9.69 17.26 4.02
C GLY A 346 -10.61 16.03 4.05
N GLU A 347 -10.66 15.24 2.97
CA GLU A 347 -11.46 14.01 2.85
C GLU A 347 -10.55 12.79 2.68
N ALA A 348 -10.82 11.72 3.43
CA ALA A 348 -10.16 10.43 3.22
C ALA A 348 -10.77 9.73 2.00
N GLN A 349 -9.93 9.16 1.15
CA GLN A 349 -10.36 8.29 0.06
C GLN A 349 -10.35 6.84 0.56
N GLU A 350 -11.50 6.15 0.48
CA GLU A 350 -11.66 4.75 0.83
C GLU A 350 -11.63 3.89 -0.44
N PHE A 351 -10.79 2.83 -0.42
CA PHE A 351 -10.67 1.84 -1.49
C PHE A 351 -11.23 0.47 -1.09
N GLY A 352 -11.65 0.32 0.14
CA GLY A 352 -12.20 -0.89 0.72
C GLY A 352 -11.92 -1.00 2.22
N ARG A 353 -12.38 -2.06 2.85
CA ARG A 353 -12.24 -2.30 4.28
C ARG A 353 -10.76 -2.21 4.71
N GLY A 354 -10.46 -1.28 5.62
CA GLY A 354 -9.10 -1.11 6.14
C GLY A 354 -8.09 -0.49 5.17
N LEU A 355 -8.51 -0.10 3.96
CA LEU A 355 -7.66 0.54 2.95
C LEU A 355 -8.20 1.92 2.59
N TRP A 356 -7.64 2.95 3.23
CA TRP A 356 -7.99 4.36 3.03
C TRP A 356 -6.77 5.26 3.15
N THR A 357 -6.88 6.48 2.62
CA THR A 357 -5.87 7.52 2.82
C THR A 357 -6.14 8.27 4.12
N ALA A 358 -5.13 8.97 4.62
CA ALA A 358 -5.38 10.07 5.54
C ALA A 358 -6.26 11.14 4.87
N SER A 359 -7.11 11.82 5.65
CA SER A 359 -7.89 12.96 5.17
C SER A 359 -7.02 14.20 4.92
N GLY A 360 -5.87 14.30 5.57
CA GLY A 360 -5.17 15.55 5.75
C GLY A 360 -5.89 16.49 6.71
N THR A 361 -5.36 17.68 6.87
CA THR A 361 -5.91 18.73 7.74
C THR A 361 -6.13 19.99 6.94
N LEU A 362 -7.31 20.57 7.01
CA LEU A 362 -7.60 21.91 6.54
C LEU A 362 -7.83 22.82 7.75
N PRO A 363 -7.33 24.07 7.73
CA PRO A 363 -7.60 25.04 8.80
C PRO A 363 -9.10 25.40 8.83
N THR A 364 -9.59 25.80 9.99
CA THR A 364 -10.97 26.27 10.13
C THR A 364 -11.15 27.71 9.62
N ARG A 365 -12.39 28.11 9.32
CA ARG A 365 -12.70 29.51 9.00
C ARG A 365 -12.27 30.46 10.13
N ALA A 366 -12.42 30.03 11.39
CA ALA A 366 -11.98 30.80 12.56
C ALA A 366 -10.45 30.95 12.59
N THR A 367 -9.70 29.91 12.31
CA THR A 367 -8.24 29.96 12.18
C THR A 367 -7.84 30.97 11.09
N LEU A 368 -8.49 30.93 9.92
CA LEU A 368 -8.16 31.80 8.78
C LEU A 368 -8.61 33.24 8.94
N SER A 369 -9.35 33.60 9.99
CA SER A 369 -9.60 35.01 10.38
C SER A 369 -8.36 35.69 10.94
N ASN A 370 -7.35 34.93 11.39
CA ASN A 370 -6.04 35.44 11.76
C ASN A 370 -5.19 35.64 10.50
N ALA A 371 -4.69 36.86 10.30
CA ALA A 371 -3.95 37.23 9.09
C ALA A 371 -2.66 36.43 8.90
N ARG A 372 -1.96 36.05 9.99
CA ARG A 372 -0.73 35.23 9.92
C ARG A 372 -1.05 33.80 9.56
N ALA A 373 -2.15 33.24 10.08
CA ALA A 373 -2.62 31.89 9.70
C ALA A 373 -3.03 31.85 8.23
N LEU A 374 -3.72 32.88 7.74
CA LEU A 374 -4.07 33.03 6.32
C LEU A 374 -2.83 33.14 5.43
N ALA A 375 -1.81 33.89 5.88
CA ALA A 375 -0.55 34.02 5.18
C ALA A 375 0.13 32.65 5.03
N ASN A 376 0.27 31.85 6.10
CA ASN A 376 0.81 30.50 6.05
C ASN A 376 0.00 29.59 5.13
N PHE A 377 -1.32 29.61 5.26
CA PHE A 377 -2.22 28.79 4.44
C PHE A 377 -2.10 29.10 2.95
N SER A 378 -1.85 30.37 2.58
CA SER A 378 -1.78 30.80 1.18
C SER A 378 -0.69 30.11 0.37
N PHE A 379 0.40 29.66 1.01
CA PHE A 379 1.55 29.01 0.36
C PHE A 379 1.88 27.61 0.93
N GLY A 380 0.93 27.01 1.67
CA GLY A 380 1.00 25.61 2.05
C GLY A 380 1.72 25.29 3.35
N GLN A 381 1.63 26.20 4.33
CA GLN A 381 2.20 26.06 5.65
C GLN A 381 1.11 26.19 6.74
N GLY A 382 1.50 26.05 8.00
CA GLY A 382 0.61 26.15 9.17
C GLY A 382 -0.09 24.81 9.46
N GLU A 383 -1.40 24.85 9.76
CA GLU A 383 -2.18 23.64 10.13
C GLU A 383 -2.56 22.76 8.93
N LEU A 384 -2.02 23.03 7.75
CA LEU A 384 -2.36 22.34 6.52
C LEU A 384 -1.50 21.07 6.31
N THR A 385 -2.18 19.93 6.12
CA THR A 385 -1.53 18.70 5.65
C THR A 385 -2.38 18.04 4.56
N VAL A 386 -1.72 17.40 3.58
CA VAL A 386 -2.36 16.72 2.45
C VAL A 386 -1.59 15.44 2.11
N THR A 387 -2.24 14.49 1.45
CA THR A 387 -1.55 13.29 0.98
C THR A 387 -0.93 13.51 -0.42
N PRO A 388 0.15 12.77 -0.77
CA PRO A 388 0.67 12.77 -2.14
C PRO A 388 -0.40 12.44 -3.19
N LEU A 389 -1.32 11.52 -2.88
CA LEU A 389 -2.44 11.17 -3.76
C LEU A 389 -3.43 12.33 -3.94
N GLN A 390 -3.73 13.11 -2.90
CA GLN A 390 -4.58 14.30 -3.03
C GLN A 390 -3.94 15.36 -3.93
N LEU A 391 -2.62 15.57 -3.85
CA LEU A 391 -1.90 16.46 -4.75
C LEU A 391 -1.94 15.96 -6.20
N CYS A 392 -1.82 14.64 -6.39
CA CYS A 392 -1.92 14.02 -7.71
C CYS A 392 -3.35 14.19 -8.30
N ALA A 393 -4.40 14.04 -7.47
CA ALA A 393 -5.80 14.25 -7.87
C ALA A 393 -6.09 15.73 -8.21
N MET A 394 -5.53 16.67 -7.44
CA MET A 394 -5.58 18.09 -7.77
C MET A 394 -4.93 18.36 -9.12
N MET A 395 -3.71 17.84 -9.36
CA MET A 395 -3.03 18.00 -10.64
C MET A 395 -3.84 17.41 -11.78
N ASN A 396 -4.44 16.22 -11.58
CA ASN A 396 -5.34 15.60 -12.55
C ASN A 396 -6.51 16.53 -12.88
N THR A 397 -7.13 17.16 -11.88
CA THR A 397 -8.22 18.13 -12.06
C THR A 397 -7.78 19.31 -12.92
N LEU A 398 -6.59 19.87 -12.65
CA LEU A 398 -6.06 21.02 -13.41
C LEU A 398 -5.88 20.67 -14.90
N VAL A 399 -5.42 19.46 -15.22
CA VAL A 399 -5.14 19.07 -16.61
C VAL A 399 -6.30 18.32 -17.29
N SER A 400 -7.40 18.08 -16.56
CA SER A 400 -8.63 17.48 -17.08
C SER A 400 -9.72 18.52 -17.38
N GLY A 401 -9.32 19.75 -17.71
CA GLY A 401 -10.26 20.85 -17.95
C GLY A 401 -11.07 21.26 -16.72
N GLY A 402 -10.52 21.07 -15.54
CA GLY A 402 -11.14 21.47 -14.27
C GLY A 402 -12.10 20.46 -13.66
N THR A 403 -12.22 19.26 -14.22
CA THR A 403 -13.08 18.21 -13.68
C THR A 403 -12.32 17.40 -12.64
N TYR A 404 -12.76 17.48 -11.38
CA TYR A 404 -12.29 16.59 -10.32
C TYR A 404 -12.89 15.19 -10.52
N THR A 405 -12.03 14.19 -10.44
CA THR A 405 -12.43 12.78 -10.40
C THR A 405 -11.73 12.13 -9.21
N SER A 406 -12.48 11.47 -8.33
CA SER A 406 -11.89 10.75 -7.17
C SER A 406 -10.91 9.70 -7.66
N PRO A 407 -9.75 9.55 -7.00
CA PRO A 407 -8.82 8.46 -7.27
C PRO A 407 -9.49 7.09 -7.15
N SER A 408 -9.11 6.16 -8.00
CA SER A 408 -9.56 4.77 -7.95
C SER A 408 -8.39 3.80 -7.96
N LEU A 409 -8.56 2.66 -7.27
CA LEU A 409 -7.55 1.62 -7.12
C LEU A 409 -8.07 0.24 -7.53
N ILE A 410 -9.32 -0.08 -7.19
CA ILE A 410 -9.95 -1.36 -7.55
C ILE A 410 -10.67 -1.18 -8.88
N ALA A 411 -10.26 -1.93 -9.90
CA ALA A 411 -10.86 -1.88 -11.23
C ALA A 411 -12.06 -2.82 -11.35
N GLY A 412 -12.03 -3.99 -10.69
CA GLY A 412 -13.12 -4.95 -10.76
C GLY A 412 -12.84 -6.27 -10.08
N LEU A 413 -13.85 -7.15 -10.12
CA LEU A 413 -13.71 -8.54 -9.76
C LEU A 413 -13.37 -9.36 -11.02
N VAL A 414 -12.56 -10.39 -10.83
CA VAL A 414 -12.17 -11.33 -11.89
C VAL A 414 -12.74 -12.70 -11.53
N ASP A 415 -13.50 -13.30 -12.44
CA ASP A 415 -14.05 -14.64 -12.25
C ASP A 415 -13.07 -15.75 -12.65
N GLU A 416 -13.49 -17.00 -12.51
CA GLU A 416 -12.71 -18.19 -12.86
C GLU A 416 -12.33 -18.28 -14.34
N GLY A 417 -13.06 -17.58 -15.21
CA GLY A 417 -12.81 -17.48 -16.65
C GLY A 417 -11.93 -16.30 -17.07
N LYS A 418 -11.37 -15.56 -16.10
CA LYS A 418 -10.67 -14.27 -16.30
C LYS A 418 -11.55 -13.18 -16.92
N GLU A 419 -12.87 -13.27 -16.77
CA GLU A 419 -13.76 -12.18 -17.13
C GLU A 419 -13.80 -11.16 -16.00
N GLN A 420 -13.54 -9.90 -16.36
CA GLN A 420 -13.57 -8.80 -15.39
C GLN A 420 -14.96 -8.18 -15.32
N THR A 421 -15.55 -8.16 -14.13
CA THR A 421 -16.73 -7.36 -13.81
C THR A 421 -16.27 -6.06 -13.17
N PRO A 422 -16.43 -4.89 -13.84
CA PRO A 422 -15.99 -3.61 -13.28
C PRO A 422 -16.70 -3.29 -11.96
N LEU A 423 -15.94 -2.80 -11.00
CA LEU A 423 -16.48 -2.23 -9.76
C LEU A 423 -16.43 -0.72 -9.85
N THR A 424 -17.60 -0.09 -9.70
CA THR A 424 -17.66 1.37 -9.51
C THR A 424 -17.77 1.62 -8.01
N PRO A 425 -16.77 2.29 -7.39
CA PRO A 425 -16.87 2.64 -5.98
C PRO A 425 -18.12 3.48 -5.70
N SER A 426 -18.85 3.16 -4.64
CA SER A 426 -20.10 3.83 -4.27
C SER A 426 -19.91 5.32 -3.91
N ASN A 427 -18.68 5.73 -3.59
CA ASN A 427 -18.28 7.09 -3.21
C ASN A 427 -17.48 7.82 -4.30
N GLN A 428 -17.46 7.31 -5.54
CA GLN A 428 -16.75 7.98 -6.63
C GLN A 428 -17.42 9.32 -6.98
N ARG A 429 -16.67 10.42 -6.78
CA ARG A 429 -17.09 11.77 -7.12
C ARG A 429 -16.48 12.19 -8.45
N LYS A 430 -17.31 12.76 -9.33
CA LYS A 430 -16.90 13.44 -10.55
C LYS A 430 -17.64 14.76 -10.65
N GLU A 431 -16.92 15.88 -10.62
CA GLU A 431 -17.49 17.21 -10.52
C GLU A 431 -16.64 18.23 -11.27
N GLN A 432 -17.30 19.16 -12.00
CA GLN A 432 -16.61 20.34 -12.55
C GLN A 432 -16.32 21.31 -11.40
N VAL A 433 -15.06 21.37 -10.98
CA VAL A 433 -14.61 22.17 -9.84
C VAL A 433 -14.04 23.52 -10.29
N LEU A 434 -13.33 23.53 -11.41
CA LEU A 434 -12.71 24.73 -12.01
C LEU A 434 -13.32 24.97 -13.40
N SER A 435 -13.30 26.21 -13.84
CA SER A 435 -13.57 26.56 -15.22
C SER A 435 -12.50 25.96 -16.15
N VAL A 436 -12.86 25.68 -17.40
CA VAL A 436 -11.92 25.22 -18.41
C VAL A 436 -10.82 26.25 -18.63
N GLU A 437 -11.14 27.53 -18.52
CA GLU A 437 -10.20 28.64 -18.67
C GLU A 437 -9.15 28.64 -17.55
N THR A 438 -9.57 28.53 -16.30
CA THR A 438 -8.66 28.40 -15.13
C THR A 438 -7.74 27.19 -15.29
N ALA A 439 -8.29 26.04 -15.63
CA ALA A 439 -7.55 24.81 -15.83
C ALA A 439 -6.50 24.94 -16.94
N SER A 440 -6.89 25.53 -18.10
CA SER A 440 -5.98 25.77 -19.23
C SER A 440 -4.86 26.74 -18.87
N THR A 441 -5.21 27.85 -18.20
CA THR A 441 -4.24 28.88 -17.78
C THR A 441 -3.19 28.26 -16.84
N LEU A 442 -3.60 27.53 -15.81
CA LEU A 442 -2.68 26.88 -14.88
C LEU A 442 -1.83 25.80 -15.55
N GLY A 443 -2.41 25.04 -16.46
CA GLY A 443 -1.67 24.05 -17.26
C GLY A 443 -0.53 24.68 -18.06
N GLN A 444 -0.79 25.81 -18.73
CA GLN A 444 0.22 26.58 -19.48
C GLN A 444 1.32 27.15 -18.59
N ILE A 445 0.95 27.72 -17.44
CA ILE A 445 1.90 28.23 -16.47
C ILE A 445 2.82 27.13 -15.94
N LEU A 446 2.27 25.92 -15.70
CA LEU A 446 3.05 24.79 -15.22
C LEU A 446 4.04 24.27 -16.27
N LEU A 447 3.68 24.29 -17.56
CA LEU A 447 4.61 24.00 -18.67
C LEU A 447 5.76 25.02 -18.69
N SER A 448 5.46 26.32 -18.54
CA SER A 448 6.48 27.36 -18.45
C SER A 448 7.35 27.19 -17.20
N ALA A 449 6.75 26.88 -16.04
CA ALA A 449 7.48 26.69 -14.78
C ALA A 449 8.47 25.51 -14.83
N ALA A 450 8.17 24.49 -15.63
CA ALA A 450 9.10 23.38 -15.88
C ALA A 450 10.34 23.84 -16.67
N GLN A 451 10.17 24.77 -17.62
CA GLN A 451 11.24 25.21 -18.52
C GLN A 451 12.12 26.33 -17.92
N VAL A 452 11.49 27.33 -17.33
CA VAL A 452 12.19 28.56 -16.87
C VAL A 452 12.12 28.79 -15.36
N GLY A 453 11.28 28.03 -14.64
CA GLY A 453 11.05 28.21 -13.20
C GLY A 453 11.76 27.18 -12.33
N THR A 454 11.23 27.04 -11.10
CA THR A 454 11.76 26.11 -10.07
C THR A 454 11.61 24.64 -10.46
N GLY A 455 10.75 24.30 -11.43
CA GLY A 455 10.53 22.94 -11.92
C GLY A 455 11.64 22.38 -12.82
N ARG A 456 12.50 23.24 -13.38
CA ARG A 456 13.51 22.90 -14.39
C ARG A 456 14.40 21.67 -14.06
N PRO A 457 14.84 21.45 -12.80
CA PRO A 457 15.62 20.25 -12.49
C PRO A 457 14.87 18.92 -12.71
N GLY A 458 13.54 18.95 -12.71
CA GLY A 458 12.67 17.80 -12.98
C GLY A 458 12.27 17.62 -14.44
N GLU A 459 12.65 18.55 -15.35
CA GLU A 459 12.31 18.48 -16.78
C GLU A 459 13.15 17.39 -17.49
N PRO A 460 12.52 16.40 -18.12
CA PRO A 460 13.21 15.42 -18.95
C PRO A 460 13.44 15.96 -20.37
N GLU A 461 14.47 15.48 -21.04
CA GLU A 461 14.75 15.83 -22.43
C GLU A 461 13.68 15.24 -23.37
N GLY A 462 13.15 16.06 -24.26
CA GLY A 462 12.22 15.63 -25.31
C GLY A 462 10.80 15.30 -24.86
N VAL A 463 10.49 15.44 -23.59
CA VAL A 463 9.15 15.17 -23.03
C VAL A 463 8.55 16.45 -22.46
N SER A 464 7.31 16.76 -22.87
CA SER A 464 6.59 17.94 -22.36
C SER A 464 5.99 17.65 -20.98
N VAL A 465 6.41 18.42 -19.98
CA VAL A 465 5.95 18.29 -18.59
C VAL A 465 5.56 19.64 -18.02
N GLY A 466 4.52 19.65 -17.18
CA GLY A 466 4.20 20.79 -16.32
C GLY A 466 4.54 20.45 -14.88
N ILE A 467 5.23 21.34 -14.17
CA ILE A 467 5.77 21.04 -12.83
C ILE A 467 5.51 22.18 -11.86
N LYS A 468 5.10 21.84 -10.63
CA LYS A 468 5.19 22.71 -9.45
C LYS A 468 6.00 22.03 -8.36
N THR A 469 7.04 22.71 -7.90
CA THR A 469 7.87 22.28 -6.77
C THR A 469 7.32 22.79 -5.44
N GLY A 470 7.63 22.08 -4.37
CA GLY A 470 7.34 22.49 -3.00
C GLY A 470 8.52 22.19 -2.08
N THR A 471 8.70 23.06 -1.13
CA THR A 471 9.54 22.83 0.06
C THR A 471 8.67 23.20 1.25
N ALA A 472 8.51 22.30 2.19
CA ALA A 472 7.71 22.51 3.38
C ALA A 472 8.53 22.25 4.63
N GLN A 473 8.42 23.16 5.59
CA GLN A 473 9.00 23.03 6.92
C GLN A 473 8.21 21.99 7.71
N THR A 474 8.91 21.12 8.45
CA THR A 474 8.29 20.12 9.31
C THR A 474 8.18 20.58 10.76
N GLY A 475 8.96 21.58 11.14
CA GLY A 475 9.13 22.00 12.53
C GLY A 475 9.98 21.02 13.36
N VAL A 476 10.54 19.97 12.74
CA VAL A 476 11.43 19.00 13.38
C VAL A 476 12.87 19.36 13.03
N GLN A 477 13.76 19.28 14.01
CA GLN A 477 15.19 19.53 13.82
C GLN A 477 15.97 18.24 14.06
N GLU A 478 16.98 18.02 13.22
CA GLU A 478 18.02 17.01 13.40
C GLU A 478 19.36 17.71 13.60
N GLY A 479 19.84 17.75 14.84
CA GLY A 479 20.98 18.58 15.20
C GLY A 479 20.68 20.08 15.06
N GLU A 480 21.41 20.77 14.18
CA GLU A 480 21.22 22.21 13.90
C GLU A 480 20.38 22.47 12.62
N GLU A 481 20.01 21.42 11.87
CA GLU A 481 19.30 21.51 10.61
C GLU A 481 17.82 21.21 10.77
N GLU A 482 16.95 21.98 10.11
CA GLU A 482 15.51 21.72 10.06
C GLU A 482 15.22 20.66 8.99
N LEU A 483 14.43 19.64 9.33
CA LEU A 483 13.95 18.65 8.38
C LEU A 483 12.85 19.27 7.51
N LEU A 484 12.94 19.03 6.20
CA LEU A 484 12.04 19.57 5.20
C LEU A 484 11.39 18.45 4.41
N HIS A 485 10.21 18.72 3.85
CA HIS A 485 9.61 17.91 2.79
C HIS A 485 9.88 18.56 1.44
N PHE A 486 10.44 17.78 0.50
CA PHE A 486 10.64 18.26 -0.88
C PHE A 486 9.64 17.58 -1.82
N TRP A 487 8.99 18.40 -2.63
CA TRP A 487 7.93 17.98 -3.51
C TRP A 487 8.20 18.30 -4.97
N TYR A 488 7.87 17.35 -5.85
CA TYR A 488 7.66 17.57 -7.28
C TYR A 488 6.28 17.04 -7.63
N CYS A 489 5.38 17.94 -8.02
CA CYS A 489 4.03 17.60 -8.45
C CYS A 489 3.82 18.14 -9.87
N GLY A 490 3.41 17.28 -10.80
CA GLY A 490 3.29 17.68 -12.19
C GLY A 490 2.56 16.67 -13.05
N PHE A 491 2.62 16.90 -14.36
CA PHE A 491 2.01 16.05 -15.36
C PHE A 491 2.94 15.84 -16.57
N VAL A 492 2.70 14.74 -17.30
CA VAL A 492 3.36 14.39 -18.53
C VAL A 492 2.38 14.50 -19.67
N SER A 493 2.73 15.23 -20.74
CA SER A 493 1.93 15.38 -21.96
C SER A 493 2.43 14.50 -23.08
N GLY A 494 1.51 13.91 -23.83
CA GLY A 494 1.75 13.27 -25.13
C GLY A 494 1.17 14.10 -26.27
N ALA A 495 1.11 13.53 -27.48
CA ALA A 495 0.59 14.20 -28.67
C ALA A 495 -0.87 14.69 -28.56
N GLY A 496 -1.68 14.05 -27.68
CA GLY A 496 -3.09 14.39 -27.44
C GLY A 496 -3.33 15.24 -26.19
N GLY A 497 -2.29 15.74 -25.51
CA GLY A 497 -2.37 16.47 -24.25
C GLY A 497 -1.90 15.67 -23.04
N PRO A 498 -2.21 16.11 -21.81
CA PRO A 498 -1.80 15.44 -20.58
C PRO A 498 -2.28 13.99 -20.49
N ARG A 499 -1.38 13.07 -20.11
CA ARG A 499 -1.63 11.63 -20.02
C ARG A 499 -1.52 11.08 -18.60
N TYR A 500 -0.55 11.59 -17.85
CA TYR A 500 -0.22 11.12 -16.50
C TYR A 500 0.03 12.30 -15.57
N CYS A 501 -0.39 12.16 -14.31
CA CYS A 501 0.05 13.03 -13.22
C CYS A 501 1.02 12.26 -12.32
N ILE A 502 2.04 12.96 -11.85
CA ILE A 502 3.11 12.42 -10.99
C ILE A 502 3.26 13.33 -9.79
N THR A 503 3.29 12.72 -8.61
CA THR A 503 3.67 13.41 -7.37
C THR A 503 4.81 12.64 -6.71
N VAL A 504 5.90 13.33 -6.41
CA VAL A 504 7.06 12.81 -5.69
C VAL A 504 7.20 13.59 -4.38
N LEU A 505 7.39 12.88 -3.29
CA LEU A 505 7.71 13.37 -1.96
C LEU A 505 9.05 12.80 -1.52
N ALA A 506 10.01 13.65 -1.15
CA ALA A 506 11.11 13.28 -0.27
C ALA A 506 10.76 13.77 1.14
N GLU A 507 10.64 12.84 2.09
CA GLU A 507 10.12 13.09 3.43
C GLU A 507 11.24 13.39 4.42
N SER A 508 11.06 14.45 5.20
CA SER A 508 11.83 14.73 6.43
C SER A 508 13.34 14.57 6.26
N THR A 509 13.91 15.31 5.32
CA THR A 509 15.35 15.38 5.09
C THR A 509 15.82 16.82 5.14
N PRO A 510 17.02 17.13 5.67
CA PRO A 510 17.52 18.50 5.67
C PRO A 510 17.82 19.01 4.26
N ASP A 511 18.26 18.13 3.37
CA ASP A 511 18.49 18.40 1.95
C ASP A 511 18.31 17.10 1.13
N ASP A 512 17.37 17.09 0.19
CA ASP A 512 17.14 15.93 -0.69
C ASP A 512 18.20 15.78 -1.79
N ARG A 513 19.17 16.69 -1.86
CA ARG A 513 20.22 16.73 -2.88
C ARG A 513 19.69 16.56 -4.31
N GLY A 514 18.47 17.05 -4.53
CA GLY A 514 17.77 16.95 -5.81
C GLY A 514 17.22 15.55 -6.11
N ALA A 515 17.04 14.68 -5.12
CA ALA A 515 16.50 13.33 -5.30
C ALA A 515 15.07 13.37 -5.84
N ALA A 516 14.19 14.19 -5.27
CA ALA A 516 12.81 14.34 -5.74
C ALA A 516 12.75 14.79 -7.22
N ALA A 517 13.63 15.70 -7.63
CA ALA A 517 13.75 16.15 -9.02
C ALA A 517 14.19 15.02 -9.95
N ARG A 518 15.21 14.24 -9.55
CA ARG A 518 15.72 13.11 -10.35
C ARG A 518 14.67 12.04 -10.53
N VAL A 519 13.95 11.69 -9.45
CA VAL A 519 12.87 10.69 -9.49
C VAL A 519 11.75 11.15 -10.41
N PHE A 520 11.26 12.39 -10.26
CA PHE A 520 10.24 12.94 -11.14
C PHE A 520 10.69 12.88 -12.61
N ARG A 521 11.91 13.35 -12.91
CA ARG A 521 12.47 13.36 -14.27
C ARG A 521 12.59 11.96 -14.86
N GLN A 522 13.06 10.98 -14.09
CA GLN A 522 13.20 9.58 -14.53
C GLN A 522 11.84 8.97 -14.88
N VAL A 523 10.86 9.11 -13.98
CA VAL A 523 9.50 8.60 -14.19
C VAL A 523 8.84 9.30 -15.37
N ALA A 524 8.94 10.64 -15.45
CA ALA A 524 8.36 11.42 -16.54
C ALA A 524 8.98 11.09 -17.89
N ALA A 525 10.29 10.88 -17.97
CA ALA A 525 10.99 10.47 -19.20
C ALA A 525 10.46 9.14 -19.73
N ALA A 526 10.32 8.15 -18.85
CA ALA A 526 9.86 6.83 -19.25
C ALA A 526 8.36 6.80 -19.63
N LEU A 527 7.52 7.62 -18.97
CA LEU A 527 6.09 7.72 -19.32
C LEU A 527 5.82 8.57 -20.56
N GLY A 528 6.77 9.42 -20.96
CA GLY A 528 6.68 10.28 -22.14
C GLY A 528 7.23 9.64 -23.40
N ALA A 529 8.00 8.54 -23.28
CA ALA A 529 8.51 7.75 -24.40
C ALA A 529 7.40 6.88 -25.01
#